data_e47833bab561f17a725d8ed9b98263ce
#
_entry.id   e47833bab561f17a725d8ed9b98263ce
#
_cell.length_a   1.000
_cell.length_b   1.000
_cell.length_c   1.000
_cell.angle_alpha   90.00
_cell.angle_beta   90.00
_cell.angle_gamma   90.00
#
_symmetry.space_group_name_H-M   'P 1'
#
loop_
_entity.id
_entity.type
_entity.pdbx_description
1 polymer ?
#
loop_
_entity_poly.entity_id
_entity_poly.type
_entity_poly.pdbx_seq_one_letter_code
_entity_poly.pdbx_strand_id
1 'polypeptide(L)'
;MDEQIELLFTIDEGYLNPLKVALTSIRQNNPGQAIRIWLIHESITTQTIRELQKLTDYLQFGFEAIKIDGSRWNSAKTEDRYP
;
A
#
# COMPACT_ATOMS: atom_id res chain seq x y z
N MET A 1 21.21 4.33 12.43
CA MET A 1 20.48 5.15 11.79
C MET A 1 19.25 4.58 11.32
N ASP A 2 18.26 5.17 11.60
CA ASP A 2 17.01 4.66 11.34
C ASP A 2 16.45 5.24 10.12
N GLU A 3 16.47 4.50 9.07
CA GLU A 3 15.83 4.94 7.87
C GLU A 3 14.51 4.30 7.75
N GLN A 4 13.53 5.04 7.34
CA GLN A 4 12.20 4.51 7.10
C GLN A 4 12.15 3.96 5.68
N ILE A 5 11.68 2.75 5.54
CA ILE A 5 11.48 2.15 4.23
C ILE A 5 10.06 2.46 3.79
N GLU A 6 9.90 2.92 2.56
CA GLU A 6 8.56 3.20 2.04
C GLU A 6 8.29 2.28 0.88
N LEU A 7 7.17 1.57 0.94
CA LEU A 7 6.79 0.62 -0.09
C LEU A 7 5.49 1.06 -0.73
N LEU A 8 5.43 1.00 -2.03
CA LEU A 8 4.26 1.40 -2.78
C LEU A 8 3.63 0.19 -3.43
N PHE A 9 2.34 -0.01 -3.20
CA PHE A 9 1.61 -1.09 -3.82
C PHE A 9 0.43 -0.53 -4.59
N THR A 10 0.15 -1.14 -5.74
CA THR A 10 -1.04 -0.82 -6.52
C THR A 10 -1.82 -2.11 -6.63
N ILE A 11 -3.02 -2.15 -6.07
CA ILE A 11 -3.76 -3.39 -6.04
C ILE A 11 -5.22 -3.21 -6.37
N ASP A 12 -5.90 -4.30 -6.64
CA ASP A 12 -7.35 -4.33 -6.70
C ASP A 12 -7.83 -5.37 -5.70
N GLU A 13 -9.13 -5.63 -5.67
CA GLU A 13 -9.69 -6.53 -4.66
C GLU A 13 -9.12 -7.93 -4.75
N GLY A 14 -8.76 -8.36 -5.93
CA GLY A 14 -8.25 -9.71 -6.09
C GLY A 14 -6.88 -9.93 -5.49
N TYR A 15 -6.17 -8.84 -5.16
CA TYR A 15 -4.86 -8.96 -4.59
C TYR A 15 -4.83 -8.86 -3.08
N LEU A 16 -5.99 -8.79 -2.44
CA LEU A 16 -6.03 -8.57 -1.01
C LEU A 16 -5.29 -9.65 -0.22
N ASN A 17 -5.59 -10.91 -0.50
CA ASN A 17 -4.93 -11.98 0.25
C ASN A 17 -3.45 -12.07 -0.02
N PRO A 18 -2.99 -12.00 -1.27
CA PRO A 18 -1.55 -11.98 -1.52
C PRO A 18 -0.86 -10.80 -0.85
N LEU A 19 -1.52 -9.65 -0.79
CA LEU A 19 -0.93 -8.50 -0.14
C LEU A 19 -0.78 -8.73 1.35
N LYS A 20 -1.78 -9.34 2.00
CA LYS A 20 -1.68 -9.63 3.42
C LYS A 20 -0.51 -10.55 3.71
N VAL A 21 -0.32 -11.56 2.88
CA VAL A 21 0.80 -12.47 3.04
C VAL A 21 2.12 -11.73 2.84
N ALA A 22 2.19 -10.88 1.83
CA ALA A 22 3.41 -10.14 1.55
C ALA A 22 3.78 -9.22 2.71
N LEU A 23 2.79 -8.52 3.27
CA LEU A 23 3.07 -7.60 4.37
C LEU A 23 3.56 -8.35 5.60
N THR A 24 2.96 -9.49 5.88
CA THR A 24 3.39 -10.30 7.00
C THR A 24 4.83 -10.80 6.81
N SER A 25 5.14 -11.23 5.61
CA SER A 25 6.50 -11.69 5.29
C SER A 25 7.51 -10.58 5.42
N ILE A 26 7.14 -9.39 4.98
CA ILE A 26 8.04 -8.25 5.07
C ILE A 26 8.38 -7.96 6.53
N ARG A 27 7.38 -8.01 7.41
CA ARG A 27 7.66 -7.76 8.83
C ARG A 27 8.51 -8.87 9.42
N GLN A 28 8.25 -10.10 9.05
CA GLN A 28 9.03 -11.21 9.59
C GLN A 28 10.49 -11.13 9.19
N ASN A 29 10.75 -10.61 8.00
CA ASN A 29 12.12 -10.52 7.51
C ASN A 29 12.79 -9.21 7.91
N ASN A 30 12.08 -8.28 8.47
CA ASN A 30 12.62 -6.97 8.83
C ASN A 30 12.09 -6.52 10.19
N PRO A 31 12.39 -7.29 11.23
CA PRO A 31 11.85 -6.96 12.54
C PRO A 31 12.45 -5.66 13.06
N GLY A 32 11.64 -4.82 13.57
CA GLY A 32 12.12 -3.56 14.12
C GLY A 32 12.37 -2.46 13.11
N GLN A 33 12.21 -2.76 11.82
CA GLN A 33 12.46 -1.75 10.80
C GLN A 33 11.23 -0.83 10.66
N ALA A 34 11.46 0.47 10.55
CA ALA A 34 10.37 1.41 10.32
C ALA A 34 9.95 1.31 8.86
N ILE A 35 8.70 0.94 8.61
CA ILE A 35 8.20 0.74 7.25
C ILE A 35 6.87 1.43 7.10
N ARG A 36 6.69 2.16 6.02
CA ARG A 36 5.43 2.79 5.68
C ARG A 36 4.91 2.19 4.37
N ILE A 37 3.63 1.83 4.36
CA ILE A 37 3.00 1.21 3.20
C ILE A 37 2.09 2.24 2.53
N TRP A 38 2.28 2.44 1.25
CA TRP A 38 1.44 3.32 0.44
C TRP A 38 0.63 2.43 -0.47
N LEU A 39 -0.68 2.54 -0.41
CA LEU A 39 -1.56 1.72 -1.23
C LEU A 39 -2.33 2.59 -2.19
N ILE A 40 -2.17 2.38 -3.47
CA ILE A 40 -2.88 3.13 -4.48
C ILE A 40 -3.93 2.23 -5.11
N HIS A 41 -5.16 2.68 -5.17
CA HIS A 41 -6.25 1.85 -5.67
C HIS A 41 -7.32 2.68 -6.34
N GLU A 42 -8.14 2.04 -7.14
CA GLU A 42 -9.24 2.70 -7.81
C GLU A 42 -10.58 2.34 -7.19
N SER A 43 -10.74 1.14 -6.76
CA SER A 43 -12.07 0.67 -6.39
C SER A 43 -12.10 -0.25 -5.18
N ILE A 44 -11.11 -0.24 -4.33
CA ILE A 44 -11.14 -1.06 -3.15
C ILE A 44 -12.11 -0.46 -2.15
N THR A 45 -12.92 -1.30 -1.53
CA THR A 45 -13.97 -0.82 -0.63
C THR A 45 -13.38 -0.29 0.67
N THR A 46 -14.15 0.53 1.35
CA THR A 46 -13.74 1.05 2.66
C THR A 46 -13.52 -0.08 3.65
N GLN A 47 -14.34 -1.12 3.56
CA GLN A 47 -14.18 -2.24 4.47
C GLN A 47 -12.83 -2.93 4.26
N THR A 48 -12.42 -3.11 3.03
CA THR A 48 -11.13 -3.71 2.71
C THR A 48 -10.00 -2.83 3.22
N ILE A 49 -10.12 -1.53 3.05
CA ILE A 49 -9.10 -0.60 3.55
C ILE A 49 -9.00 -0.72 5.07
N ARG A 50 -10.11 -0.86 5.76
CA ARG A 50 -10.08 -1.01 7.21
C ARG A 50 -9.41 -2.30 7.62
N GLU A 51 -9.62 -3.37 6.88
CA GLU A 51 -8.95 -4.63 7.17
C GLU A 51 -7.45 -4.49 7.02
N LEU A 52 -7.01 -3.82 5.98
CA LEU A 52 -5.59 -3.60 5.78
C LEU A 52 -5.02 -2.69 6.86
N GLN A 53 -5.79 -1.70 7.28
CA GLN A 53 -5.33 -0.81 8.35
C GLN A 53 -5.12 -1.62 9.64
N LYS A 54 -6.02 -2.52 9.95
CA LYS A 54 -5.87 -3.34 11.14
C LYS A 54 -4.63 -4.20 11.06
N LEU A 55 -4.38 -4.79 9.91
CA LEU A 55 -3.21 -5.63 9.74
C LEU A 55 -1.94 -4.81 9.85
N THR A 56 -1.89 -3.67 9.20
CA THR A 56 -0.69 -2.84 9.25
C THR A 56 -0.46 -2.29 10.66
N ASP A 57 -1.53 -2.01 11.39
CA ASP A 57 -1.39 -1.60 12.78
C ASP A 57 -0.79 -2.73 13.60
N TYR A 58 -1.27 -3.95 13.38
CA TYR A 58 -0.75 -5.10 14.09
C TYR A 58 0.72 -5.32 13.77
N LEU A 59 1.09 -5.12 12.52
CA LEU A 59 2.49 -5.30 12.09
C LEU A 59 3.33 -4.08 12.37
N GLN A 60 2.72 -3.02 12.86
CA GLN A 60 3.41 -1.78 13.19
C GLN A 60 3.99 -1.10 11.97
N PHE A 61 3.26 -1.12 10.87
CA PHE A 61 3.61 -0.37 9.67
C PHE A 61 2.83 0.93 9.64
N GLY A 62 3.41 1.97 9.07
CA GLY A 62 2.62 3.13 8.69
C GLY A 62 1.80 2.76 7.46
N PHE A 63 0.61 3.28 7.31
CA PHE A 63 -0.26 2.90 6.21
C PHE A 63 -1.00 4.10 5.67
N GLU A 64 -1.00 4.24 4.37
CA GLU A 64 -1.72 5.31 3.72
C GLU A 64 -2.38 4.75 2.49
N ALA A 65 -3.69 4.89 2.38
CA ALA A 65 -4.42 4.42 1.21
C ALA A 65 -4.85 5.61 0.37
N ILE A 66 -4.54 5.59 -0.90
CA ILE A 66 -4.86 6.68 -1.80
C ILE A 66 -5.77 6.16 -2.89
N LYS A 67 -6.97 6.70 -2.97
CA LYS A 67 -7.90 6.32 -4.01
C LYS A 67 -7.72 7.24 -5.19
N ILE A 68 -7.62 6.69 -6.39
CA ILE A 68 -7.48 7.49 -7.57
C ILE A 68 -8.64 7.21 -8.51
N ASP A 69 -8.93 8.19 -9.33
CA ASP A 69 -9.92 8.08 -10.36
C ASP A 69 -9.20 7.56 -11.59
N GLY A 70 -9.70 6.54 -12.23
CA GLY A 70 -9.06 5.96 -13.37
C GLY A 70 -8.73 6.96 -14.46
N SER A 71 -9.63 7.88 -14.76
CA SER A 71 -9.38 8.87 -15.76
C SER A 71 -8.28 9.82 -15.33
N ARG A 72 -8.27 10.22 -14.09
CA ARG A 72 -7.21 11.08 -13.60
C ARG A 72 -5.88 10.36 -13.61
N TRP A 73 -5.90 9.09 -13.28
CA TRP A 73 -4.69 8.30 -13.26
C TRP A 73 -4.09 8.23 -14.65
N ASN A 74 -4.92 8.04 -15.66
CA ASN A 74 -4.45 8.00 -17.03
C ASN A 74 -3.84 9.32 -17.43
N SER A 75 -4.43 10.41 -17.06
CA SER A 75 -3.93 11.72 -17.36
C SER A 75 -2.59 11.93 -16.69
N ALA A 76 -2.49 11.61 -15.44
CA ALA A 76 -1.26 11.76 -14.71
C ALA A 76 -0.16 10.90 -15.29
N LYS A 77 -0.51 9.69 -15.72
CA LYS A 77 0.44 8.85 -16.32
C LYS A 77 0.99 9.39 -17.59
N THR A 78 0.13 9.99 -18.39
CA THR A 78 0.53 10.60 -19.61
C THR A 78 1.50 11.71 -19.38
N GLU A 79 1.25 12.54 -18.40
CA GLU A 79 2.08 13.63 -18.17
C GLU A 79 3.36 13.26 -17.56
N ASP A 80 3.34 12.23 -16.88
CA ASP A 80 4.42 11.85 -16.21
C ASP A 80 5.53 11.41 -16.93
N ARG A 81 5.37 11.27 -17.85
CA ARG A 81 6.39 10.93 -18.49
C ARG A 81 7.34 11.66 -18.44
N TYR A 82 7.38 11.97 -17.84
CA TYR A 82 8.21 12.53 -17.79
C TYR A 82 8.94 12.85 -17.90
N PRO A 83 8.82 13.02 -17.82
CA PRO A 83 9.81 13.46 -18.44
C PRO A 83 10.68 12.62 -18.37
#